data_6c34bc8030c6a5b74ea6d2e92ed42bdf
#
_entry.id   6c34bc8030c6a5b74ea6d2e92ed42bdf
#
_cell.length_a   1.000
_cell.length_b   1.000
_cell.length_c   1.000
_cell.angle_alpha   90.00
_cell.angle_beta   90.00
_cell.angle_gamma   90.00
#
_symmetry.space_group_name_H-M   'P 1'
#
loop_
_entity.id
_entity.type
_entity.pdbx_description
1 polymer ?
#
loop_
_entity_poly.entity_id
_entity_poly.type
_entity_poly.pdbx_seq_one_letter_code
_entity_poly.pdbx_strand_id
1 'polypeptide(L)'
;MRVKTLLVVAALFVFTSLGATAAFASPNLVNNGSFETGDFTGWNVSSGSLEEVVTGPFSVYSGAEDGVWYSVWGNVGSDGSISQTISDVAGQHYSFSFWFASVGDDPSDFSASWNSDVLFSQTDPNTGVNWTEFTFAVVGTGSDTITFSGRDDPAWMALDNISVTASGGGTTPEPSSLLLLGSGVLAMGGVIRRKLRG
;
A
#
# COMPACT_ATOMS: atom_id res chain seq x y z
N MET A 1 -19.13 76.39 -5.65
CA MET A 1 -18.11 75.43 -5.13
C MET A 1 -18.77 74.05 -5.05
N ARG A 2 -18.41 73.13 -5.96
CA ARG A 2 -19.01 71.78 -6.01
C ARG A 2 -18.00 70.80 -5.41
N VAL A 3 -18.34 70.20 -4.29
CA VAL A 3 -17.56 69.14 -3.64
C VAL A 3 -17.89 67.84 -4.34
N LYS A 4 -16.92 67.25 -5.01
CA LYS A 4 -17.01 65.91 -5.63
C LYS A 4 -16.72 64.88 -4.56
N THR A 5 -17.75 64.15 -4.13
CA THR A 5 -17.60 62.99 -3.26
C THR A 5 -17.07 61.82 -4.09
N LEU A 6 -15.86 61.43 -3.82
CA LEU A 6 -15.23 60.23 -4.46
C LEU A 6 -15.63 59.00 -3.64
N LEU A 7 -16.51 58.19 -4.20
CA LEU A 7 -16.90 56.89 -3.62
C LEU A 7 -15.82 55.89 -3.94
N VAL A 8 -15.03 55.49 -2.94
CA VAL A 8 -14.07 54.38 -3.06
C VAL A 8 -14.83 53.08 -2.73
N VAL A 9 -15.18 52.36 -3.77
CA VAL A 9 -15.70 50.98 -3.65
C VAL A 9 -14.52 50.06 -3.39
N ALA A 10 -14.33 49.65 -2.14
CA ALA A 10 -13.39 48.60 -1.78
C ALA A 10 -13.99 47.24 -2.14
N ALA A 11 -13.60 46.66 -3.28
CA ALA A 11 -13.97 45.31 -3.63
C ALA A 11 -13.14 44.34 -2.74
N LEU A 12 -13.80 43.75 -1.75
CA LEU A 12 -13.25 42.70 -0.91
C LEU A 12 -13.31 41.39 -1.70
N PHE A 13 -12.19 41.05 -2.41
CA PHE A 13 -12.01 39.76 -3.02
C PHE A 13 -11.73 38.74 -1.90
N VAL A 14 -12.75 38.01 -1.46
CA VAL A 14 -12.58 36.82 -0.64
C VAL A 14 -12.11 35.67 -1.56
N PHE A 15 -10.80 35.47 -1.64
CA PHE A 15 -10.23 34.28 -2.24
C PHE A 15 -10.47 33.11 -1.28
N THR A 16 -11.54 32.34 -1.50
CA THR A 16 -11.68 31.01 -0.93
C THR A 16 -10.75 30.08 -1.68
N SER A 17 -9.53 29.92 -1.20
CA SER A 17 -8.66 28.87 -1.68
C SER A 17 -9.26 27.55 -1.23
N LEU A 18 -9.97 26.83 -2.13
CA LEU A 18 -10.19 25.41 -1.96
C LEU A 18 -8.81 24.76 -2.01
N GLY A 19 -8.26 24.44 -0.84
CA GLY A 19 -7.06 23.62 -0.74
C GLY A 19 -7.39 22.24 -1.29
N ALA A 20 -6.95 21.95 -2.52
CA ALA A 20 -6.90 20.58 -3.00
C ALA A 20 -5.90 19.82 -2.12
N THR A 21 -6.39 18.99 -1.21
CA THR A 21 -5.57 18.01 -0.51
C THR A 21 -5.14 16.98 -1.54
N ALA A 22 -3.88 17.02 -1.95
CA ALA A 22 -3.31 15.92 -2.72
C ALA A 22 -3.34 14.68 -1.81
N ALA A 23 -4.19 13.71 -2.14
CA ALA A 23 -4.14 12.40 -1.51
C ALA A 23 -2.84 11.74 -2.03
N PHE A 24 -1.83 11.66 -1.19
CA PHE A 24 -0.68 10.81 -1.45
C PHE A 24 -1.09 9.38 -1.12
N ALA A 25 -0.87 8.46 -2.06
CA ALA A 25 -0.98 7.04 -1.76
C ALA A 25 0.00 6.70 -0.63
N SER A 26 -0.48 5.96 0.38
CA SER A 26 0.41 5.46 1.43
C SER A 26 1.44 4.52 0.80
N PRO A 27 2.73 4.62 1.16
CA PRO A 27 3.74 3.72 0.62
C PRO A 27 3.43 2.28 1.04
N ASN A 28 3.71 1.32 0.16
CA ASN A 28 3.70 -0.08 0.50
C ASN A 28 4.88 -0.37 1.45
N LEU A 29 4.60 -0.99 2.60
CA LEU A 29 5.62 -1.37 3.58
C LEU A 29 6.34 -2.66 3.20
N VAL A 30 5.77 -3.46 2.30
CA VAL A 30 6.36 -4.71 1.82
C VAL A 30 7.44 -4.38 0.79
N ASN A 31 8.64 -4.90 1.02
CA ASN A 31 9.72 -4.81 0.07
C ASN A 31 9.59 -5.97 -0.94
N ASN A 32 9.71 -5.67 -2.23
CA ASN A 32 9.59 -6.64 -3.31
C ASN A 32 8.30 -7.49 -3.24
N GLY A 33 7.16 -6.84 -2.98
CA GLY A 33 5.86 -7.50 -2.84
C GLY A 33 5.32 -8.06 -4.15
N SER A 34 5.72 -7.49 -5.31
CA SER A 34 5.40 -7.97 -6.66
C SER A 34 6.56 -8.75 -7.29
N PHE A 35 7.55 -9.17 -6.50
CA PHE A 35 8.72 -9.99 -6.93
C PHE A 35 9.51 -9.42 -8.12
N GLU A 36 9.43 -8.13 -8.41
CA GLU A 36 10.02 -7.47 -9.58
C GLU A 36 11.57 -7.43 -9.57
N THR A 37 12.21 -7.87 -8.49
CA THR A 37 13.66 -8.16 -8.49
C THR A 37 14.03 -9.44 -9.25
N GLY A 38 13.04 -10.28 -9.59
CA GLY A 38 13.21 -11.57 -10.25
C GLY A 38 13.66 -12.68 -9.30
N ASP A 39 13.58 -12.44 -7.99
CA ASP A 39 13.94 -13.38 -6.93
C ASP A 39 13.20 -13.03 -5.63
N PHE A 40 13.50 -13.76 -4.54
CA PHE A 40 12.96 -13.50 -3.21
C PHE A 40 13.76 -12.46 -2.40
N THR A 41 14.41 -11.50 -3.03
CA THR A 41 15.09 -10.42 -2.31
C THR A 41 14.13 -9.72 -1.34
N GLY A 42 14.53 -9.62 -0.07
CA GLY A 42 13.69 -9.04 1.00
C GLY A 42 12.81 -10.06 1.73
N TRP A 43 12.71 -11.30 1.25
CA TRP A 43 11.96 -12.39 1.84
C TRP A 43 12.87 -13.44 2.48
N ASN A 44 12.43 -14.01 3.60
CA ASN A 44 13.01 -15.21 4.16
C ASN A 44 12.25 -16.42 3.61
N VAL A 45 12.93 -17.31 2.93
CA VAL A 45 12.37 -18.54 2.34
C VAL A 45 12.74 -19.71 3.21
N SER A 46 11.78 -20.62 3.51
CA SER A 46 12.05 -21.84 4.29
C SER A 46 13.00 -22.78 3.54
N SER A 47 13.84 -23.50 4.27
CA SER A 47 14.81 -24.41 3.65
C SER A 47 14.12 -25.63 3.05
N GLY A 48 14.50 -26.01 1.82
CA GLY A 48 13.97 -27.18 1.13
C GLY A 48 12.62 -26.97 0.46
N SER A 49 12.16 -25.72 0.38
CA SER A 49 10.94 -25.34 -0.30
C SER A 49 11.12 -25.23 -1.81
N LEU A 50 9.99 -25.36 -2.52
CA LEU A 50 9.91 -25.30 -4.00
C LEU A 50 9.11 -24.06 -4.43
N GLU A 51 9.34 -22.93 -3.77
CA GLU A 51 8.89 -21.63 -4.28
C GLU A 51 9.91 -21.09 -5.27
N GLU A 52 9.40 -20.60 -6.39
CA GLU A 52 10.21 -19.97 -7.43
C GLU A 52 9.61 -18.62 -7.82
N VAL A 53 10.45 -17.69 -8.26
CA VAL A 53 10.01 -16.45 -8.91
C VAL A 53 10.21 -16.62 -10.41
N VAL A 54 9.11 -16.46 -11.15
CA VAL A 54 9.05 -16.74 -12.58
C VAL A 54 8.52 -15.56 -13.36
N THR A 55 8.70 -15.56 -14.69
CA THR A 55 8.18 -14.55 -15.61
C THR A 55 7.42 -15.20 -16.75
N GLY A 56 6.44 -14.48 -17.30
CA GLY A 56 5.61 -14.97 -18.40
C GLY A 56 4.71 -16.14 -18.00
N PRO A 57 4.21 -16.90 -18.97
CA PRO A 57 3.37 -18.06 -18.69
C PRO A 57 4.13 -19.16 -17.94
N PHE A 58 3.55 -19.67 -16.86
CA PHE A 58 4.06 -20.79 -16.10
C PHE A 58 2.92 -21.75 -15.70
N SER A 59 3.06 -23.05 -15.97
CA SER A 59 1.99 -24.02 -15.77
C SER A 59 0.70 -23.56 -16.48
N VAL A 60 -0.37 -23.33 -15.72
CA VAL A 60 -1.67 -22.87 -16.23
C VAL A 60 -1.86 -21.33 -16.13
N TYR A 61 -0.95 -20.64 -15.51
CA TYR A 61 -1.00 -19.18 -15.31
C TYR A 61 -0.45 -18.43 -16.52
N SER A 62 -1.10 -17.33 -16.90
CA SER A 62 -0.73 -16.56 -18.10
C SER A 62 0.40 -15.55 -17.87
N GLY A 63 0.75 -15.27 -16.62
CA GLY A 63 1.79 -14.31 -16.22
C GLY A 63 1.46 -13.63 -14.89
N ALA A 64 2.26 -12.63 -14.53
CA ALA A 64 2.13 -11.83 -13.33
C ALA A 64 0.79 -11.08 -13.24
N GLU A 65 0.36 -10.79 -12.01
CA GLU A 65 -0.75 -9.87 -11.74
C GLU A 65 -0.28 -8.43 -11.88
N ASP A 66 0.87 -8.12 -11.26
CA ASP A 66 1.52 -6.82 -11.36
C ASP A 66 2.94 -6.97 -11.92
N GLY A 67 3.31 -6.10 -12.87
CA GLY A 67 4.64 -6.10 -13.45
C GLY A 67 4.92 -7.28 -14.38
N VAL A 68 6.02 -8.00 -14.13
CA VAL A 68 6.56 -9.05 -15.01
C VAL A 68 6.82 -10.35 -14.28
N TRP A 69 7.12 -10.29 -12.98
CA TRP A 69 7.53 -11.41 -12.15
C TRP A 69 6.45 -11.77 -11.12
N TYR A 70 6.34 -13.04 -10.76
CA TYR A 70 5.45 -13.53 -9.72
C TYR A 70 6.00 -14.80 -9.09
N SER A 71 5.56 -15.12 -7.88
CA SER A 71 5.97 -16.33 -7.18
C SER A 71 5.04 -17.49 -7.51
N VAL A 72 5.62 -18.70 -7.68
CA VAL A 72 4.90 -19.96 -7.85
C VAL A 72 5.35 -20.97 -6.79
N TRP A 73 4.42 -21.82 -6.37
CA TRP A 73 4.57 -22.72 -5.22
C TRP A 73 4.16 -24.12 -5.61
N GLY A 74 5.12 -25.05 -5.57
CA GLY A 74 4.93 -26.45 -5.93
C GLY A 74 5.51 -27.40 -4.89
N ASN A 75 5.44 -27.04 -3.61
CA ASN A 75 5.95 -27.85 -2.51
C ASN A 75 5.19 -29.18 -2.41
N VAL A 76 5.92 -30.28 -2.18
CA VAL A 76 5.41 -31.64 -2.14
C VAL A 76 5.62 -32.23 -0.76
N GLY A 77 4.56 -32.81 -0.18
CA GLY A 77 4.60 -33.54 1.09
C GLY A 77 4.69 -32.68 2.34
N SER A 78 5.14 -31.44 2.27
CA SER A 78 5.16 -30.47 3.38
C SER A 78 5.12 -29.06 2.83
N ASP A 79 4.59 -28.14 3.65
CA ASP A 79 4.49 -26.74 3.28
C ASP A 79 5.86 -26.08 3.17
N GLY A 80 6.02 -25.24 2.16
CA GLY A 80 7.04 -24.21 2.15
C GLY A 80 6.51 -22.91 2.73
N SER A 81 7.40 -21.94 2.96
CA SER A 81 6.97 -20.64 3.43
C SER A 81 7.91 -19.52 3.02
N ILE A 82 7.32 -18.34 2.80
CA ILE A 82 8.05 -17.07 2.72
C ILE A 82 7.56 -16.13 3.80
N SER A 83 8.48 -15.33 4.36
CA SER A 83 8.12 -14.34 5.38
C SER A 83 8.94 -13.07 5.25
N GLN A 84 8.34 -11.96 5.67
CA GLN A 84 9.03 -10.67 5.75
C GLN A 84 8.58 -9.93 7.01
N THR A 85 9.57 -9.41 7.76
CA THR A 85 9.29 -8.49 8.87
C THR A 85 9.31 -7.06 8.34
N ILE A 86 8.22 -6.34 8.56
CA ILE A 86 8.05 -4.94 8.17
C ILE A 86 8.12 -4.04 9.39
N SER A 87 8.59 -2.81 9.20
CA SER A 87 8.53 -1.76 10.21
C SER A 87 7.28 -0.93 9.98
N ASP A 88 6.42 -0.87 10.96
CA ASP A 88 5.17 -0.14 10.93
C ASP A 88 5.03 0.81 12.12
N VAL A 89 3.83 1.35 12.34
CA VAL A 89 3.53 2.23 13.47
C VAL A 89 2.55 1.54 14.40
N ALA A 90 2.94 1.34 15.66
CA ALA A 90 2.10 0.70 16.66
C ALA A 90 0.76 1.43 16.83
N GLY A 91 -0.35 0.69 16.78
CA GLY A 91 -1.71 1.19 16.85
C GLY A 91 -2.27 1.78 15.55
N GLN A 92 -1.47 1.88 14.49
CA GLN A 92 -1.93 2.30 13.17
C GLN A 92 -2.68 1.14 12.49
N HIS A 93 -3.79 1.45 11.83
CA HIS A 93 -4.51 0.50 10.99
C HIS A 93 -3.89 0.42 9.60
N TYR A 94 -3.79 -0.80 9.07
CA TYR A 94 -3.28 -1.09 7.75
C TYR A 94 -4.24 -1.97 6.95
N SER A 95 -4.19 -1.85 5.62
CA SER A 95 -4.74 -2.82 4.67
C SER A 95 -3.60 -3.74 4.25
N PHE A 96 -3.73 -5.02 4.56
CA PHE A 96 -2.85 -6.08 4.06
C PHE A 96 -3.57 -6.79 2.94
N SER A 97 -3.00 -6.79 1.73
CA SER A 97 -3.56 -7.48 0.57
C SER A 97 -2.52 -8.28 -0.18
N PHE A 98 -3.00 -9.27 -0.93
CA PHE A 98 -2.21 -10.08 -1.86
C PHE A 98 -3.12 -10.66 -2.94
N TRP A 99 -2.52 -10.97 -4.08
CA TRP A 99 -3.20 -11.66 -5.17
C TRP A 99 -2.73 -13.11 -5.23
N PHE A 100 -3.69 -14.01 -5.36
CA PHE A 100 -3.47 -15.44 -5.32
C PHE A 100 -4.26 -16.15 -6.42
N ALA A 101 -3.67 -17.19 -7.02
CA ALA A 101 -4.33 -18.06 -7.97
C ALA A 101 -3.97 -19.53 -7.69
N SER A 102 -4.99 -20.40 -7.72
CA SER A 102 -4.85 -21.85 -7.58
C SER A 102 -5.98 -22.56 -8.30
N VAL A 103 -5.69 -23.67 -8.94
CA VAL A 103 -6.68 -24.48 -9.67
C VAL A 103 -7.30 -25.59 -8.82
N GLY A 104 -6.91 -25.72 -7.56
CA GLY A 104 -7.55 -26.62 -6.59
C GLY A 104 -7.12 -28.08 -6.72
N ASP A 105 -5.86 -28.33 -7.05
CA ASP A 105 -5.30 -29.67 -7.02
C ASP A 105 -5.24 -30.22 -5.59
N ASP A 106 -5.37 -31.53 -5.42
CA ASP A 106 -5.49 -32.24 -4.12
C ASP A 106 -4.34 -33.26 -4.00
N PRO A 107 -3.52 -33.19 -2.93
CA PRO A 107 -3.62 -32.30 -1.77
C PRO A 107 -2.92 -30.96 -1.96
N SER A 108 -3.59 -29.88 -1.66
CA SER A 108 -3.01 -28.55 -1.61
C SER A 108 -3.52 -27.78 -0.37
N ASP A 109 -2.76 -26.81 0.08
CA ASP A 109 -3.17 -25.85 1.11
C ASP A 109 -2.39 -24.56 0.99
N PHE A 110 -3.02 -23.47 1.47
CA PHE A 110 -2.39 -22.15 1.49
C PHE A 110 -2.91 -21.34 2.67
N SER A 111 -2.00 -20.62 3.31
CA SER A 111 -2.33 -19.71 4.40
C SER A 111 -1.54 -18.42 4.33
N ALA A 112 -2.14 -17.35 4.86
CA ALA A 112 -1.49 -16.06 5.07
C ALA A 112 -1.72 -15.59 6.51
N SER A 113 -0.68 -15.10 7.16
CA SER A 113 -0.74 -14.66 8.54
C SER A 113 -0.08 -13.30 8.76
N TRP A 114 -0.55 -12.61 9.78
CA TRP A 114 0.01 -11.41 10.36
C TRP A 114 0.51 -11.73 11.76
N ASN A 115 1.82 -11.75 11.97
CA ASN A 115 2.46 -12.36 13.14
C ASN A 115 2.03 -13.83 13.30
N SER A 116 1.41 -14.17 14.43
CA SER A 116 0.86 -15.50 14.70
C SER A 116 -0.63 -15.64 14.34
N ASP A 117 -1.28 -14.55 13.92
CA ASP A 117 -2.71 -14.57 13.58
C ASP A 117 -2.91 -15.01 12.13
N VAL A 118 -3.54 -16.16 11.92
CA VAL A 118 -3.88 -16.65 10.58
C VAL A 118 -5.09 -15.87 10.07
N LEU A 119 -4.89 -15.08 9.01
CA LEU A 119 -5.91 -14.25 8.39
C LEU A 119 -6.64 -14.96 7.25
N PHE A 120 -5.93 -15.85 6.56
CA PHE A 120 -6.44 -16.66 5.47
C PHE A 120 -5.89 -18.09 5.61
N SER A 121 -6.76 -19.10 5.43
CA SER A 121 -6.35 -20.50 5.35
C SER A 121 -7.39 -21.29 4.56
N GLN A 122 -6.92 -22.01 3.55
CA GLN A 122 -7.74 -22.91 2.74
C GLN A 122 -7.00 -24.21 2.47
N THR A 123 -7.75 -25.31 2.49
CA THR A 123 -7.38 -26.62 1.96
C THR A 123 -7.97 -26.73 0.56
N ASP A 124 -7.19 -27.24 -0.39
CA ASP A 124 -7.53 -27.38 -1.80
C ASP A 124 -8.09 -26.05 -2.40
N PRO A 125 -7.34 -24.93 -2.23
CA PRO A 125 -7.82 -23.62 -2.66
C PRO A 125 -8.04 -23.59 -4.17
N ASN A 126 -9.23 -23.19 -4.60
CA ASN A 126 -9.58 -23.08 -6.01
C ASN A 126 -10.14 -21.69 -6.33
N THR A 127 -9.27 -20.80 -6.78
CA THR A 127 -9.64 -19.49 -7.31
C THR A 127 -9.73 -19.50 -8.84
N GLY A 128 -9.37 -20.62 -9.47
CA GLY A 128 -9.17 -20.75 -10.92
C GLY A 128 -7.83 -20.20 -11.37
N VAL A 129 -7.65 -20.15 -12.69
CA VAL A 129 -6.41 -19.64 -13.33
C VAL A 129 -6.27 -18.11 -13.25
N ASN A 130 -7.31 -17.42 -12.81
CA ASN A 130 -7.31 -15.96 -12.71
C ASN A 130 -6.90 -15.52 -11.30
N TRP A 131 -6.21 -14.41 -11.26
CA TRP A 131 -5.83 -13.77 -10.01
C TRP A 131 -7.05 -13.31 -9.21
N THR A 132 -7.02 -13.57 -7.91
CA THR A 132 -8.04 -13.13 -6.94
C THR A 132 -7.36 -12.35 -5.83
N GLU A 133 -7.84 -11.14 -5.57
CA GLU A 133 -7.34 -10.32 -4.46
C GLU A 133 -7.98 -10.73 -3.14
N PHE A 134 -7.14 -10.86 -2.11
CA PHE A 134 -7.55 -11.00 -0.71
C PHE A 134 -7.06 -9.80 0.07
N THR A 135 -7.95 -9.20 0.88
CA THR A 135 -7.64 -7.99 1.65
C THR A 135 -8.11 -8.12 3.09
N PHE A 136 -7.24 -7.76 4.03
CA PHE A 136 -7.47 -7.85 5.47
C PHE A 136 -7.13 -6.53 6.15
N ALA A 137 -7.93 -6.16 7.16
CA ALA A 137 -7.61 -5.04 8.04
C ALA A 137 -6.76 -5.55 9.21
N VAL A 138 -5.60 -4.96 9.41
CA VAL A 138 -4.66 -5.32 10.47
C VAL A 138 -4.25 -4.08 11.28
N VAL A 139 -3.69 -4.29 12.46
CA VAL A 139 -3.17 -3.22 13.32
C VAL A 139 -1.69 -3.43 13.54
N GLY A 140 -0.90 -2.41 13.27
CA GLY A 140 0.54 -2.44 13.47
C GLY A 140 0.93 -2.49 14.95
N THR A 141 2.03 -3.18 15.24
CA THR A 141 2.62 -3.25 16.58
C THR A 141 3.97 -2.54 16.69
N GLY A 142 4.50 -2.03 15.56
CA GLY A 142 5.78 -1.37 15.41
C GLY A 142 6.81 -2.22 14.65
N SER A 143 6.62 -3.54 14.64
CA SER A 143 7.43 -4.50 13.88
C SER A 143 6.63 -5.79 13.73
N ASP A 144 6.03 -5.96 12.58
CA ASP A 144 5.12 -7.07 12.31
C ASP A 144 5.68 -7.99 11.22
N THR A 145 5.35 -9.27 11.27
CA THR A 145 5.80 -10.26 10.30
C THR A 145 4.61 -10.78 9.50
N ILE A 146 4.69 -10.66 8.19
CA ILE A 146 3.79 -11.33 7.26
C ILE A 146 4.41 -12.68 6.87
N THR A 147 3.58 -13.71 6.83
CA THR A 147 4.02 -15.06 6.43
C THR A 147 2.98 -15.68 5.53
N PHE A 148 3.46 -16.24 4.43
CA PHE A 148 2.70 -17.13 3.57
C PHE A 148 3.25 -18.54 3.72
N SER A 149 2.39 -19.55 3.79
CA SER A 149 2.77 -20.95 3.87
C SER A 149 1.80 -21.81 3.08
N GLY A 150 2.31 -22.83 2.42
CA GLY A 150 1.48 -23.76 1.69
C GLY A 150 2.25 -24.76 0.85
N ARG A 151 1.48 -25.61 0.19
CA ARG A 151 1.97 -26.61 -0.79
C ARG A 151 0.91 -26.83 -1.86
N ASP A 152 1.37 -27.34 -3.01
CA ASP A 152 0.47 -27.78 -4.09
C ASP A 152 1.09 -29.03 -4.75
N ASP A 153 0.57 -30.18 -4.39
CA ASP A 153 1.12 -31.48 -4.74
C ASP A 153 0.14 -32.27 -5.64
N PRO A 154 0.43 -32.48 -6.92
CA PRO A 154 1.70 -32.24 -7.65
C PRO A 154 1.70 -31.01 -8.58
N ALA A 155 0.86 -29.99 -8.33
CA ALA A 155 0.70 -28.85 -9.22
C ALA A 155 1.41 -27.59 -8.69
N TRP A 156 0.89 -26.43 -9.07
CA TRP A 156 1.45 -25.12 -8.70
C TRP A 156 0.32 -24.13 -8.39
N MET A 157 0.47 -23.38 -7.34
CA MET A 157 -0.29 -22.17 -7.06
C MET A 157 0.60 -20.93 -7.25
N ALA A 158 0.00 -19.76 -7.38
CA ALA A 158 0.69 -18.52 -7.67
C ALA A 158 0.32 -17.40 -6.69
N LEU A 159 1.31 -16.56 -6.35
CA LEU A 159 1.18 -15.44 -5.41
C LEU A 159 1.89 -14.21 -6.00
N ASP A 160 1.26 -13.03 -5.91
CA ASP A 160 1.80 -11.78 -6.43
C ASP A 160 1.22 -10.55 -5.73
N ASN A 161 1.76 -9.38 -6.02
CA ASN A 161 1.30 -8.04 -5.63
C ASN A 161 0.89 -7.94 -4.16
N ILE A 162 1.83 -8.29 -3.28
CA ILE A 162 1.66 -8.24 -1.83
C ILE A 162 1.83 -6.80 -1.35
N SER A 163 0.87 -6.32 -0.57
CA SER A 163 0.85 -4.93 -0.12
C SER A 163 0.42 -4.78 1.33
N VAL A 164 1.11 -3.91 2.06
CA VAL A 164 0.69 -3.41 3.37
C VAL A 164 0.73 -1.89 3.32
N THR A 165 -0.44 -1.26 3.33
CA THR A 165 -0.57 0.20 3.24
C THR A 165 -1.40 0.74 4.39
N ALA A 166 -1.06 1.92 4.91
CA ALA A 166 -1.82 2.52 6.00
C ALA A 166 -3.27 2.76 5.58
N SER A 167 -4.22 2.22 6.36
CA SER A 167 -5.65 2.42 6.20
C SER A 167 -6.10 3.65 7.00
N GLY A 168 -6.79 4.56 6.33
CA GLY A 168 -7.24 5.80 6.94
C GLY A 168 -6.25 6.92 6.69
N GLY A 169 -6.78 8.03 6.20
CA GLY A 169 -6.00 9.20 5.87
C GLY A 169 -5.10 9.59 7.03
N GLY A 170 -3.82 9.33 6.87
CA GLY A 170 -2.85 10.01 7.68
C GLY A 170 -3.18 11.49 7.60
N THR A 171 -3.36 12.13 8.74
CA THR A 171 -3.26 13.58 8.79
C THR A 171 -1.85 13.88 8.30
N THR A 172 -1.71 14.07 6.99
CA THR A 172 -0.47 14.64 6.47
C THR A 172 -0.25 15.92 7.27
N PRO A 173 0.90 16.09 7.93
CA PRO A 173 1.24 17.36 8.55
C PRO A 173 1.00 18.41 7.47
N GLU A 174 0.09 19.35 7.74
CA GLU A 174 -0.23 20.41 6.77
C GLU A 174 1.08 21.00 6.29
N PRO A 175 1.33 21.03 4.98
CA PRO A 175 2.61 21.52 4.47
C PRO A 175 2.89 22.88 5.11
N SER A 176 4.12 23.10 5.55
CA SER A 176 4.58 24.40 6.08
C SER A 176 4.26 25.58 5.14
N SER A 177 3.81 25.30 3.92
CA SER A 177 3.18 26.23 2.98
C SER A 177 1.96 26.97 3.55
N LEU A 178 1.13 26.38 4.44
CA LEU A 178 0.04 27.10 5.10
C LEU A 178 0.58 28.09 6.14
N LEU A 179 1.62 27.70 6.86
CA LEU A 179 2.34 28.60 7.77
C LEU A 179 3.04 29.73 6.99
N LEU A 180 3.61 29.42 5.82
CA LEU A 180 4.24 30.39 4.95
C LEU A 180 3.20 31.34 4.32
N LEU A 181 2.06 30.82 3.87
CA LEU A 181 0.96 31.62 3.34
C LEU A 181 0.37 32.53 4.45
N GLY A 182 0.13 32.01 5.64
CA GLY A 182 -0.36 32.78 6.78
C GLY A 182 0.61 33.90 7.18
N SER A 183 1.90 33.63 7.23
CA SER A 183 2.92 34.64 7.53
C SER A 183 3.07 35.69 6.42
N GLY A 184 2.91 35.28 5.16
CA GLY A 184 2.93 36.18 4.00
C GLY A 184 1.74 37.17 4.02
N VAL A 185 0.54 36.71 4.35
CA VAL A 185 -0.66 37.57 4.45
C VAL A 185 -0.52 38.56 5.62
N LEU A 186 0.01 38.14 6.78
CA LEU A 186 0.25 39.00 7.90
C LEU A 186 1.30 40.07 7.60
N ALA A 187 2.36 39.72 6.87
CA ALA A 187 3.42 40.66 6.44
C ALA A 187 2.85 41.71 5.49
N MET A 188 2.01 41.33 4.51
CA MET A 188 1.37 42.28 3.59
C MET A 188 0.39 43.21 4.31
N GLY A 189 -0.40 42.71 5.25
CA GLY A 189 -1.30 43.54 6.08
C GLY A 189 -0.55 44.60 6.89
N GLY A 190 0.63 44.29 7.39
CA GLY A 190 1.53 45.21 8.11
C GLY A 190 2.05 46.35 7.22
N VAL A 191 2.46 46.00 5.98
CA VAL A 191 2.98 46.97 5.00
C VAL A 191 1.88 47.95 4.55
N ILE A 192 0.67 47.46 4.27
CA ILE A 192 -0.50 48.30 3.88
C ILE A 192 -0.87 49.27 5.00
N ARG A 193 -0.93 48.78 6.26
CA ARG A 193 -1.24 49.60 7.42
C ARG A 193 -0.23 50.75 7.63
N ARG A 194 1.05 50.50 7.35
CA ARG A 194 2.12 51.48 7.47
C ARG A 194 2.02 52.57 6.39
N LYS A 195 1.61 52.19 5.17
CA LYS A 195 1.43 53.14 4.03
C LYS A 195 0.18 54.03 4.17
N LEU A 196 -0.84 53.60 4.93
CA LEU A 196 -2.07 54.39 5.14
C LEU A 196 -1.96 55.36 6.35
N ARG A 197 -0.90 55.27 7.17
CA ARG A 197 -0.65 56.12 8.34
C ARG A 197 0.43 57.18 8.13
N GLY A 198 1.10 57.23 6.98
CA GLY A 198 2.02 58.27 6.56
C GLY A 198 1.36 59.16 5.49
#